data_24c9d19e8b49b1131206296df8ef3986
#
_entry.id   24c9d19e8b49b1131206296df8ef3986
#
_cell.length_a   1.000
_cell.length_b   1.000
_cell.length_c   1.000
_cell.angle_alpha   90.00
_cell.angle_beta   90.00
_cell.angle_gamma   90.00
#
_symmetry.space_group_name_H-M   'P 1'
#
loop_
_entity.id
_entity.type
_entity.pdbx_description
1 polymer ?
#
loop_
_entity_poly.entity_id
_entity_poly.type
_entity_poly.pdbx_seq_one_letter_code
_entity_poly.pdbx_strand_id
1 'polypeptide(L)' 'MQIVAKVTISNSNFENWSVFFDSYKDKRSEFVQNETIEKISDNEARVTFEITDLEGLTHLSSSKEITSREAELGVVTEIL' A
#
# COMPACT_ATOMS: atom_id res chain seq x y z
N MET A 1 -13.20 -0.79 9.89
CA MET A 1 -12.75 -2.17 9.60
C MET A 1 -11.23 -2.18 9.51
N GLN A 2 -10.61 -2.98 10.34
CA GLN A 2 -9.16 -3.07 10.36
C GLN A 2 -8.67 -4.11 9.36
N ILE A 3 -7.66 -3.75 8.59
CA ILE A 3 -7.06 -4.59 7.56
C ILE A 3 -5.56 -4.73 7.81
N VAL A 4 -5.05 -5.94 7.62
CA VAL A 4 -3.62 -6.22 7.59
C VAL A 4 -3.29 -6.71 6.20
N ALA A 5 -2.36 -6.03 5.53
CA ALA A 5 -1.95 -6.37 4.17
C ALA A 5 -0.47 -6.75 4.15
N LYS A 6 -0.16 -7.83 3.45
CA LYS A 6 1.22 -8.23 3.19
C LYS A 6 1.60 -7.76 1.81
N VAL A 7 2.69 -7.00 1.72
CA VAL A 7 3.19 -6.46 0.46
C VAL A 7 4.50 -7.15 0.10
N THR A 8 4.56 -7.69 -1.11
CA THR A 8 5.78 -8.30 -1.65
C THR A 8 6.25 -7.47 -2.84
N ILE A 9 7.56 -7.19 -2.89
CA ILE A 9 8.16 -6.31 -3.90
C ILE A 9 9.20 -7.11 -4.67
N SER A 10 8.92 -7.47 -5.92
CA SER A 10 9.78 -8.37 -6.70
C SER A 10 10.80 -7.67 -7.59
N ASN A 11 10.50 -6.46 -8.05
CA ASN A 11 11.38 -5.71 -8.98
C ASN A 11 12.01 -4.47 -8.36
N SER A 12 11.98 -4.35 -7.05
CA SER A 12 12.53 -3.21 -6.34
C SER A 12 12.82 -3.60 -4.90
N ASN A 13 12.80 -2.65 -3.98
CA ASN A 13 13.05 -2.90 -2.56
C ASN A 13 12.09 -2.10 -1.69
N PHE A 14 12.14 -2.37 -0.39
CA PHE A 14 11.28 -1.71 0.59
C PHE A 14 11.42 -0.18 0.54
N GLU A 15 12.64 0.33 0.42
CA GLU A 15 12.86 1.78 0.44
C GLU A 15 12.17 2.46 -0.73
N ASN A 16 12.33 1.94 -1.94
CA ASN A 16 11.67 2.49 -3.12
C ASN A 16 10.16 2.37 -3.04
N TRP A 17 9.67 1.21 -2.56
CA TRP A 17 8.24 1.01 -2.36
C TRP A 17 7.68 2.00 -1.32
N SER A 18 8.41 2.22 -0.22
CA SER A 18 7.92 3.11 0.84
C SER A 18 7.84 4.56 0.36
N VAL A 19 8.75 5.00 -0.49
CA VAL A 19 8.68 6.33 -1.09
C VAL A 19 7.43 6.46 -1.96
N PHE A 20 7.15 5.47 -2.79
CA PHE A 20 5.95 5.42 -3.59
C PHE A 20 4.70 5.41 -2.71
N PHE A 21 4.66 4.53 -1.72
CA PHE A 21 3.52 4.38 -0.83
C PHE A 21 3.24 5.67 -0.05
N ASP A 22 4.30 6.30 0.45
CA ASP A 22 4.20 7.54 1.22
C ASP A 22 3.72 8.72 0.37
N SER A 23 4.03 8.72 -0.92
CA SER A 23 3.60 9.78 -1.83
C SER A 23 2.07 9.87 -1.99
N TYR A 24 1.36 8.80 -1.66
CA TYR A 24 -0.10 8.76 -1.71
C TYR A 24 -0.75 8.80 -0.33
N LYS A 25 0.03 9.02 0.71
CA LYS A 25 -0.46 9.00 2.09
C LYS A 25 -1.57 10.03 2.33
N ASP A 26 -1.40 11.24 1.81
CA ASP A 26 -2.40 12.30 1.98
C ASP A 26 -3.73 11.93 1.32
N LYS A 27 -3.68 11.37 0.13
CA LYS A 27 -4.88 10.92 -0.58
C LYS A 27 -5.53 9.75 0.14
N ARG A 28 -4.71 8.82 0.61
CA ARG A 28 -5.16 7.61 1.30
C ARG A 28 -5.79 7.95 2.65
N SER A 29 -5.31 8.98 3.33
CA SER A 29 -5.80 9.38 4.65
C SER A 29 -7.27 9.81 4.66
N GLU A 30 -7.85 10.10 3.50
CA GLU A 30 -9.28 10.38 3.39
C GLU A 30 -10.13 9.12 3.56
N PHE A 31 -9.52 7.94 3.39
CA PHE A 31 -10.24 6.67 3.37
C PHE A 31 -9.79 5.69 4.45
N VAL A 32 -8.65 5.94 5.08
CA VAL A 32 -8.11 5.08 6.14
C VAL A 32 -7.54 5.93 7.27
N GLN A 33 -7.41 5.30 8.44
CA GLN A 33 -6.79 5.92 9.62
C GLN A 33 -5.95 4.90 10.37
N ASN A 34 -5.11 5.37 11.29
CA ASN A 34 -4.25 4.52 12.13
C ASN A 34 -3.35 3.60 11.31
N GLU A 35 -2.79 4.13 10.22
CA GLU A 35 -1.91 3.38 9.34
C GLU A 35 -0.55 3.15 9.98
N THR A 36 -0.09 1.90 9.94
CA THR A 36 1.25 1.53 10.37
C THR A 36 1.91 0.67 9.31
N ILE A 37 3.24 0.81 9.17
CA ILE A 37 4.03 0.06 8.20
C ILE A 37 5.15 -0.63 8.96
N GLU A 38 5.30 -1.94 8.72
CA GLU A 38 6.36 -2.75 9.30
C GLU A 38 7.21 -3.31 8.17
N LYS A 39 8.52 -3.07 8.22
CA LYS A 39 9.47 -3.67 7.29
C LYS A 39 9.76 -5.09 7.75
N ILE A 40 9.43 -6.07 6.92
CA ILE A 40 9.74 -7.48 7.19
C ILE A 40 11.10 -7.84 6.61
N SER A 41 11.37 -7.40 5.37
CA SER A 41 12.65 -7.60 4.70
C SER A 41 12.79 -6.52 3.62
N ASP A 42 13.86 -6.56 2.83
CA ASP A 42 14.05 -5.62 1.73
C ASP A 42 12.96 -5.75 0.65
N ASN A 43 12.29 -6.90 0.61
CA ASN A 43 11.29 -7.20 -0.42
C ASN A 43 9.91 -7.50 0.16
N GLU A 44 9.70 -7.25 1.45
CA GLU A 44 8.44 -7.56 2.08
C GLU A 44 8.10 -6.54 3.16
N ALA A 45 6.85 -6.15 3.20
CA ALA A 45 6.35 -5.23 4.22
C ALA A 45 4.96 -5.67 4.68
N ARG A 46 4.58 -5.23 5.87
CA ARG A 46 3.23 -5.41 6.40
C ARG A 46 2.63 -4.04 6.70
N VAL A 47 1.45 -3.81 6.18
CA VAL A 47 0.73 -2.56 6.39
C VAL A 47 -0.55 -2.87 7.16
N THR A 48 -0.79 -2.13 8.23
CA THR A 48 -2.02 -2.25 9.01
C THR A 48 -2.72 -0.91 8.99
N PHE A 49 -4.02 -0.89 8.74
CA PHE A 49 -4.79 0.33 8.76
C PHE A 49 -6.26 0.03 9.02
N GLU A 50 -7.00 1.06 9.44
CA GLU A 50 -8.45 0.98 9.63
C GLU A 50 -9.12 1.69 8.45
N ILE A 51 -10.00 1.00 7.75
CA ILE A 51 -10.71 1.55 6.60
C ILE A 51 -11.93 2.32 7.09
N THR A 52 -12.02 3.59 6.73
CA THR A 52 -13.17 4.45 7.03
C THR A 52 -14.10 4.61 5.83
N ASP A 53 -13.56 4.41 4.62
CA ASP A 53 -14.33 4.45 3.37
C ASP A 53 -13.76 3.43 2.39
N LEU A 54 -14.32 2.24 2.38
CA LEU A 54 -13.85 1.14 1.52
C LEU A 54 -14.03 1.46 0.04
N GLU A 55 -15.13 2.06 -0.33
CA GLU A 55 -15.41 2.39 -1.73
C GLU A 55 -14.39 3.40 -2.26
N GLY A 56 -14.11 4.47 -1.49
CA GLY A 56 -13.13 5.47 -1.86
C GLY A 56 -11.73 4.89 -1.94
N LEU A 57 -11.35 4.02 -0.99
CA LEU A 57 -10.04 3.39 -1.00
C LEU A 57 -9.88 2.47 -2.22
N THR A 58 -10.91 1.70 -2.55
CA THR A 58 -10.89 0.81 -3.72
C THR A 58 -10.73 1.62 -5.00
N HIS A 59 -11.43 2.73 -5.10
CA HIS A 59 -11.33 3.61 -6.26
C HIS A 59 -9.92 4.20 -6.40
N LEU A 60 -9.33 4.64 -5.29
CA LEU A 60 -7.96 5.15 -5.30
C LEU A 60 -6.96 4.08 -5.70
N SER A 61 -7.03 2.91 -5.08
CA SER A 61 -6.05 1.83 -5.31
C SER A 61 -6.15 1.22 -6.71
N SER A 62 -7.28 1.38 -7.39
CA SER A 62 -7.45 0.89 -8.77
C SER A 62 -7.13 1.94 -9.82
N SER A 63 -6.68 3.14 -9.42
CA SER A 63 -6.30 4.17 -10.38
C SER A 63 -5.14 3.69 -11.25
N LYS A 64 -5.14 4.09 -12.51
CA LYS A 64 -4.12 3.67 -13.47
C LYS A 64 -2.71 4.08 -13.05
N GLU A 65 -2.58 5.25 -12.45
CA GLU A 65 -1.30 5.77 -11.97
C GLU A 65 -0.70 4.85 -10.91
N ILE A 66 -1.51 4.44 -9.93
CA ILE A 66 -1.05 3.57 -8.86
C ILE A 66 -0.75 2.16 -9.38
N THR A 67 -1.64 1.60 -10.17
CA THR A 67 -1.43 0.23 -10.71
C THR A 67 -0.22 0.17 -11.62
N SER A 68 0.06 1.21 -12.40
CA SER A 68 1.26 1.26 -13.25
C SER A 68 2.54 1.29 -12.42
N ARG A 69 2.57 2.07 -11.34
CA ARG A 69 3.74 2.13 -10.46
C ARG A 69 3.94 0.82 -9.71
N GLU A 70 2.86 0.20 -9.26
CA GLU A 70 2.95 -1.10 -8.61
C GLU A 70 3.52 -2.16 -9.56
N ALA A 71 3.11 -2.13 -10.83
CA ALA A 71 3.64 -3.04 -11.82
C ALA A 71 5.14 -2.83 -12.05
N GLU A 72 5.61 -1.59 -12.09
CA GLU A 72 7.03 -1.27 -12.24
C GLU A 72 7.86 -1.80 -11.07
N LEU A 73 7.34 -1.67 -9.86
CA LEU A 73 8.02 -2.14 -8.65
C LEU A 73 7.85 -3.64 -8.41
N GLY A 74 6.95 -4.27 -9.14
CA GLY A 74 6.62 -5.68 -8.93
C GLY A 74 5.91 -5.93 -7.60
N VAL A 75 4.98 -5.05 -7.25
CA VAL A 75 4.26 -5.12 -5.97
C VAL A 75 3.08 -6.08 -6.06
N VAL A 76 3.01 -7.00 -5.11
CA VAL A 76 1.85 -7.88 -4.90
C VAL A 76 1.36 -7.65 -3.48
N THR A 77 0.09 -7.35 -3.33
CA THR A 77 -0.53 -7.10 -2.04
C THR A 77 -1.54 -8.20 -1.73
N GLU A 78 -1.40 -8.80 -0.56
CA GLU A 78 -2.29 -9.85 -0.09
C GLU A 78 -2.94 -9.40 1.22
N ILE A 79 -4.25 -9.49 1.30
CA ILE A 79 -4.99 -9.17 2.52
C ILE A 79 -4.99 -10.42 3.41
N LEU A 80 -4.53 -10.26 4.63
CA LEU A 80 -4.42 -11.34 5.61
C LEU A 80 -5.67 -11.49 6.47
#